data_63cf2f3824eae046e7b09b14d0e57d35
#
_entry.id   63cf2f3824eae046e7b09b14d0e57d35
#
_cell.length_a   1.000
_cell.length_b   1.000
_cell.length_c   1.000
_cell.angle_alpha   90.00
_cell.angle_beta   90.00
_cell.angle_gamma   90.00
#
_symmetry.space_group_name_H-M   'P 1'
#
loop_
_entity.id
_entity.type
_entity.pdbx_description
1 polymer ?
#
loop_
_entity_poly.entity_id
_entity_poly.type
_entity_poly.pdbx_seq_one_letter_code
_entity_poly.pdbx_strand_id
1 'polypeptide(L)'
;MMNEKYYVELDKLNKLLERKNKKTDFYNGIYDRYEYPVLTREMIPLTWRYDLNPETNPYFIERLGVNAVMNSGAIYLNGKYYLVARIEGNDRKSFFGVAESDNGIDGFRFWDYPILLDDVCPEETNVYDMRLTQHEDCLLYT
;
A
#
# COMPACT_ATOMS: atom_id res chain seq x y z
N MET A 1 14.06 13.16 20.80
CA MET A 1 13.64 11.79 21.16
C MET A 1 12.32 11.54 20.46
N MET A 2 12.15 10.40 19.78
CA MET A 2 10.88 10.05 19.11
C MET A 2 9.76 9.92 20.14
N ASN A 3 8.53 10.28 19.74
CA ASN A 3 7.35 10.13 20.58
C ASN A 3 7.07 8.65 20.89
N GLU A 4 6.68 8.31 22.12
CA GLU A 4 6.38 6.92 22.51
C GLU A 4 5.27 6.30 21.64
N LYS A 5 4.31 7.09 21.20
CA LYS A 5 3.24 6.64 20.28
C LYS A 5 3.79 6.12 18.95
N TYR A 6 4.90 6.67 18.47
CA TYR A 6 5.56 6.18 17.25
C TYR A 6 5.94 4.71 17.37
N TYR A 7 6.55 4.33 18.48
CA TYR A 7 6.97 2.93 18.68
C TYR A 7 5.80 1.98 18.81
N VAL A 8 4.69 2.45 19.36
CA VAL A 8 3.44 1.66 19.44
C VAL A 8 2.88 1.42 18.03
N GLU A 9 2.80 2.45 17.20
CA GLU A 9 2.31 2.31 15.81
C GLU A 9 3.27 1.50 14.94
N LEU A 10 4.58 1.65 15.15
CA LEU A 10 5.58 0.85 14.45
C LEU A 10 5.49 -0.64 14.81
N ASP A 11 5.27 -0.99 16.07
CA ASP A 11 5.07 -2.38 16.49
C ASP A 11 3.81 -2.99 15.87
N LYS A 12 2.71 -2.23 15.82
CA LYS A 12 1.47 -2.66 15.14
C LYS A 12 1.70 -2.90 13.65
N LEU A 13 2.38 -1.97 12.98
CA LEU A 13 2.72 -2.09 11.57
C LEU A 13 3.58 -3.33 11.31
N ASN A 14 4.65 -3.53 12.08
CA ASN A 14 5.54 -4.69 11.91
C ASN A 14 4.79 -6.01 12.09
N LYS A 15 3.91 -6.13 13.08
CA LYS A 15 3.06 -7.32 13.28
C LYS A 15 2.18 -7.62 12.07
N LEU A 16 1.62 -6.59 11.43
CA LEU A 16 0.84 -6.75 10.21
C LEU A 16 1.70 -7.19 9.02
N LEU A 17 2.88 -6.59 8.86
CA LEU A 17 3.80 -6.91 7.76
C LEU A 17 4.40 -8.32 7.86
N GLU A 18 4.53 -8.85 9.07
CA GLU A 18 5.06 -10.19 9.34
C GLU A 18 3.99 -11.27 9.40
N ARG A 19 2.71 -10.87 9.42
CA ARG A 19 1.58 -11.80 9.53
C ARG A 19 1.56 -12.77 8.33
N LYS A 20 1.58 -14.08 8.63
CA LYS A 20 1.45 -15.11 7.62
C LYS A 20 0.00 -15.27 7.19
N ASN A 21 -0.18 -15.44 5.89
CA ASN A 21 -1.50 -15.57 5.29
C ASN A 21 -1.75 -17.03 4.89
N LYS A 22 -2.74 -17.65 5.51
CA LYS A 22 -3.07 -19.04 5.26
C LYS A 22 -4.18 -19.14 4.22
N LYS A 23 -4.06 -20.17 3.40
CA LYS A 23 -5.11 -20.56 2.46
C LYS A 23 -6.32 -21.06 3.25
N THR A 24 -7.51 -20.63 2.84
CA THR A 24 -8.77 -21.14 3.36
C THR A 24 -9.18 -22.42 2.61
N ASP A 25 -10.20 -23.13 3.12
CA ASP A 25 -10.76 -24.31 2.46
C ASP A 25 -11.60 -23.96 1.21
N PHE A 26 -11.76 -22.67 0.92
CA PHE A 26 -12.53 -22.22 -0.23
C PHE A 26 -11.75 -22.46 -1.53
N TYR A 27 -12.41 -23.16 -2.48
CA TYR A 27 -11.94 -23.29 -3.86
C TYR A 27 -13.15 -23.40 -4.81
N ASN A 28 -13.15 -22.61 -5.86
CA ASN A 28 -14.23 -22.57 -6.84
C ASN A 28 -13.86 -23.16 -8.21
N GLY A 29 -12.73 -23.88 -8.29
CA GLY A 29 -12.21 -24.44 -9.55
C GLY A 29 -11.29 -23.48 -10.33
N ILE A 30 -11.18 -22.21 -9.94
CA ILE A 30 -10.43 -21.18 -10.64
C ILE A 30 -9.36 -20.54 -9.74
N TYR A 31 -9.72 -20.18 -8.50
CA TYR A 31 -8.81 -19.51 -7.57
C TYR A 31 -9.02 -19.98 -6.13
N ASP A 32 -7.96 -19.78 -5.35
CA ASP A 32 -7.93 -19.97 -3.91
C ASP A 32 -8.23 -18.66 -3.18
N ARG A 33 -8.67 -18.75 -1.94
CA ARG A 33 -8.80 -17.61 -1.03
C ARG A 33 -7.89 -17.78 0.17
N TYR A 34 -7.44 -16.65 0.68
CA TYR A 34 -6.61 -16.56 1.89
C TYR A 34 -7.36 -15.84 3.00
N GLU A 35 -6.90 -16.03 4.24
CA GLU A 35 -7.59 -15.52 5.44
C GLU A 35 -7.66 -13.99 5.48
N TYR A 36 -6.60 -13.33 4.98
CA TYR A 36 -6.45 -11.87 5.10
C TYR A 36 -6.24 -11.20 3.75
N PRO A 37 -6.70 -9.96 3.60
CA PRO A 37 -6.26 -9.11 2.49
C PRO A 37 -4.74 -8.92 2.55
N VAL A 38 -4.09 -8.89 1.40
CA VAL A 38 -2.62 -8.73 1.32
C VAL A 38 -2.16 -7.30 1.60
N LEU A 39 -3.03 -6.31 1.38
CA LEU A 39 -2.81 -4.91 1.71
C LEU A 39 -4.04 -4.34 2.43
N THR A 40 -3.79 -3.57 3.48
CA THR A 40 -4.81 -2.81 4.20
C THR A 40 -4.30 -1.39 4.47
N ARG A 41 -5.17 -0.47 4.84
CA ARG A 41 -4.80 0.92 5.17
C ARG A 41 -3.81 1.01 6.34
N GLU A 42 -3.89 0.07 7.27
CA GLU A 42 -3.01 0.00 8.43
C GLU A 42 -1.57 -0.35 8.06
N MET A 43 -1.34 -0.91 6.85
CA MET A 43 -0.02 -1.27 6.33
C MET A 43 0.68 -0.12 5.60
N ILE A 44 0.02 1.03 5.44
CA ILE A 44 0.63 2.23 4.87
C ILE A 44 1.80 2.69 5.75
N PRO A 45 2.96 3.03 5.17
CA PRO A 45 4.13 3.48 5.92
C PRO A 45 3.82 4.65 6.85
N LEU A 46 4.37 4.62 8.06
CA LEU A 46 4.18 5.70 9.03
C LEU A 46 4.72 7.03 8.51
N THR A 47 5.78 7.00 7.69
CA THR A 47 6.37 8.18 7.04
C THR A 47 5.40 8.89 6.10
N TRP A 48 4.41 8.19 5.55
CA TRP A 48 3.39 8.82 4.72
C TRP A 48 2.29 9.45 5.56
N ARG A 49 1.96 8.82 6.69
CA ARG A 49 0.82 9.18 7.54
C ARG A 49 1.16 10.28 8.55
N TYR A 50 2.41 10.29 9.04
CA TYR A 50 2.85 11.15 10.13
C TYR A 50 4.06 11.98 9.73
N ASP A 51 4.11 13.21 10.23
CA ASP A 51 5.37 13.91 10.37
C ASP A 51 6.08 13.32 11.61
N LEU A 52 7.23 12.73 11.39
CA LEU A 52 8.00 12.06 12.44
C LEU A 52 8.86 13.03 13.26
N ASN A 53 8.97 14.31 12.86
CA ASN A 53 9.72 15.30 13.58
C ASN A 53 8.96 15.75 14.85
N PRO A 54 9.51 15.52 16.07
CA PRO A 54 8.84 15.90 17.31
C PRO A 54 8.70 17.40 17.52
N GLU A 55 9.50 18.23 16.83
CA GLU A 55 9.40 19.69 16.91
C GLU A 55 8.18 20.21 16.15
N THR A 56 7.85 19.61 15.02
CA THR A 56 6.72 20.00 14.17
C THR A 56 5.46 19.19 14.45
N ASN A 57 5.59 18.01 15.05
CA ASN A 57 4.48 17.12 15.44
C ASN A 57 4.65 16.55 16.86
N PRO A 58 4.67 17.41 17.90
CA PRO A 58 4.95 16.97 19.27
C PRO A 58 3.90 16.01 19.84
N TYR A 59 2.68 16.05 19.32
CA TYR A 59 1.57 15.18 19.76
C TYR A 59 1.41 13.92 18.93
N PHE A 60 2.26 13.73 17.91
CA PHE A 60 2.19 12.61 16.97
C PHE A 60 0.79 12.49 16.35
N ILE A 61 0.33 13.57 15.75
CA ILE A 61 -0.95 13.64 15.04
C ILE A 61 -0.75 13.14 13.62
N GLU A 62 -1.65 12.27 13.16
CA GLU A 62 -1.67 11.80 11.80
C GLU A 62 -2.03 12.93 10.83
N ARG A 63 -1.21 13.15 9.80
CA ARG A 63 -1.42 14.21 8.80
C ARG A 63 -2.18 13.71 7.58
N LEU A 64 -1.83 12.54 7.09
CA LEU A 64 -2.53 11.89 5.99
C LEU A 64 -3.44 10.80 6.56
N GLY A 65 -4.70 11.11 6.72
CA GLY A 65 -5.71 10.09 7.02
C GLY A 65 -5.97 9.24 5.78
N VAL A 66 -5.71 7.94 5.87
CA VAL A 66 -6.03 6.99 4.81
C VAL A 66 -7.38 6.36 5.08
N ASN A 67 -8.30 6.51 4.11
CA ASN A 67 -9.62 5.90 4.17
C ASN A 67 -9.58 4.43 3.74
N ALA A 68 -8.98 4.14 2.59
CA ALA A 68 -8.95 2.80 2.02
C ALA A 68 -7.74 2.56 1.13
N VAL A 69 -7.36 1.29 1.02
CA VAL A 69 -6.52 0.74 -0.05
C VAL A 69 -7.43 -0.09 -0.93
N MET A 70 -7.51 0.26 -2.20
CA MET A 70 -8.47 -0.29 -3.15
C MET A 70 -7.77 -0.82 -4.39
N ASN A 71 -8.50 -1.50 -5.23
CA ASN A 71 -8.19 -2.05 -6.53
C ASN A 71 -6.75 -1.86 -7.01
N SER A 72 -5.98 -2.94 -7.00
CA SER A 72 -4.56 -2.92 -7.37
C SER A 72 -4.34 -3.55 -8.72
N GLY A 73 -3.51 -2.94 -9.55
CA GLY A 73 -2.82 -3.63 -10.62
C GLY A 73 -1.77 -4.57 -10.04
N ALA A 74 -1.69 -5.79 -10.54
CA ALA A 74 -0.76 -6.80 -10.05
C ALA A 74 0.13 -7.32 -11.17
N ILE A 75 1.41 -7.56 -10.87
CA ILE A 75 2.35 -8.16 -11.80
C ILE A 75 3.44 -8.94 -11.06
N TYR A 76 3.91 -10.04 -11.69
CA TYR A 76 5.13 -10.72 -11.28
C TYR A 76 6.27 -10.28 -12.21
N LEU A 77 7.31 -9.71 -11.64
CA LEU A 77 8.43 -9.16 -12.39
C LEU A 77 9.74 -9.35 -11.62
N ASN A 78 10.78 -9.82 -12.29
CA ASN A 78 12.13 -9.98 -11.72
C ASN A 78 12.16 -10.75 -10.39
N GLY A 79 11.36 -11.81 -10.26
CA GLY A 79 11.35 -12.66 -9.08
C GLY A 79 10.49 -12.16 -7.91
N LYS A 80 9.76 -11.05 -8.08
CA LYS A 80 8.87 -10.48 -7.07
C LYS A 80 7.47 -10.23 -7.58
N TYR A 81 6.52 -10.17 -6.67
CA TYR A 81 5.14 -9.75 -6.93
C TYR A 81 4.97 -8.29 -6.55
N TYR A 82 4.43 -7.51 -7.47
CA TYR A 82 4.15 -6.09 -7.26
C TYR A 82 2.66 -5.81 -7.35
N LEU A 83 2.22 -4.93 -6.48
CA LEU A 83 0.88 -4.35 -6.51
C LEU A 83 1.00 -2.84 -6.62
N VAL A 84 0.35 -2.24 -7.60
CA VAL A 84 0.13 -0.79 -7.64
C VAL A 84 -1.27 -0.53 -7.14
N ALA A 85 -1.37 -0.16 -5.88
CA ALA A 85 -2.63 0.01 -5.19
C ALA A 85 -3.12 1.45 -5.31
N ARG A 86 -4.42 1.62 -5.56
CA ARG A 86 -5.10 2.90 -5.38
C ARG A 86 -5.34 3.13 -3.90
N ILE A 87 -4.86 4.25 -3.41
CA ILE A 87 -4.99 4.66 -2.01
C ILE A 87 -5.86 5.91 -1.96
N GLU A 88 -6.92 5.86 -1.17
CA GLU A 88 -7.82 6.99 -0.97
C GLU A 88 -7.58 7.62 0.39
N GLY A 89 -7.37 8.95 0.41
CA GLY A 89 -7.33 9.74 1.63
C GLY A 89 -8.73 10.02 2.19
N ASN A 90 -8.80 10.54 3.42
CA ASN A 90 -10.05 10.97 4.05
C ASN A 90 -10.70 12.16 3.33
N ASP A 91 -9.93 12.89 2.53
CA ASP A 91 -10.37 13.97 1.65
C ASP A 91 -11.01 13.46 0.34
N ARG A 92 -11.12 12.14 0.16
CA ARG A 92 -11.63 11.46 -1.05
C ARG A 92 -10.77 11.60 -2.29
N LYS A 93 -9.57 12.16 -2.17
CA LYS A 93 -8.57 12.15 -3.24
C LYS A 93 -7.79 10.85 -3.22
N SER A 94 -7.34 10.42 -4.39
CA SER A 94 -6.61 9.15 -4.51
C SER A 94 -5.26 9.32 -5.20
N PHE A 95 -4.34 8.45 -4.83
CA PHE A 95 -3.00 8.36 -5.39
C PHE A 95 -2.58 6.88 -5.45
N PHE A 96 -1.44 6.59 -6.08
CA PHE A 96 -0.91 5.24 -6.18
C PHE A 96 0.23 4.99 -5.22
N GLY A 97 0.24 3.78 -4.65
CA GLY A 97 1.36 3.24 -3.89
C GLY A 97 1.78 1.89 -4.45
N VAL A 98 3.09 1.66 -4.52
CA VAL A 98 3.65 0.38 -4.92
C VAL A 98 3.95 -0.45 -3.68
N ALA A 99 3.51 -1.69 -3.68
CA ALA A 99 3.90 -2.68 -2.67
C ALA A 99 4.49 -3.91 -3.35
N GLU A 100 5.45 -4.55 -2.69
CA GLU A 100 6.10 -5.76 -3.19
C GLU A 100 6.10 -6.89 -2.18
N SER A 101 6.14 -8.13 -2.69
CA SER A 101 6.23 -9.37 -1.92
C SER A 101 7.05 -10.41 -2.68
N ASP A 102 7.77 -11.25 -1.94
CA ASP A 102 8.55 -12.35 -2.54
C ASP A 102 7.68 -13.54 -2.96
N ASN A 103 6.50 -13.72 -2.36
CA ASN A 103 5.65 -14.90 -2.59
C ASN A 103 4.24 -14.58 -3.13
N GLY A 104 3.84 -13.30 -3.16
CA GLY A 104 2.52 -12.88 -3.62
C GLY A 104 1.35 -13.24 -2.70
N ILE A 105 1.61 -13.79 -1.52
CA ILE A 105 0.61 -14.30 -0.57
C ILE A 105 0.61 -13.48 0.72
N ASP A 106 1.79 -13.20 1.24
CA ASP A 106 2.01 -12.40 2.45
C ASP A 106 3.30 -11.58 2.32
N GLY A 107 3.64 -10.84 3.39
CA GLY A 107 4.87 -10.05 3.43
C GLY A 107 4.90 -8.87 2.46
N PHE A 108 3.75 -8.43 1.96
CA PHE A 108 3.69 -7.24 1.13
C PHE A 108 4.11 -6.02 1.94
N ARG A 109 5.02 -5.20 1.36
CA ARG A 109 5.50 -3.95 1.93
C ARG A 109 5.40 -2.85 0.91
N PHE A 110 4.81 -1.72 1.28
CA PHE A 110 4.83 -0.53 0.46
C PHE A 110 6.26 0.01 0.35
N TRP A 111 6.58 0.59 -0.80
CA TRP A 111 7.80 1.37 -0.97
C TRP A 111 7.78 2.61 -0.07
N ASP A 112 8.94 3.23 0.10
CA ASP A 112 9.09 4.39 1.00
C ASP A 112 8.31 5.62 0.55
N TYR A 113 8.01 5.72 -0.75
CA TYR A 113 7.30 6.86 -1.35
C TYR A 113 6.16 6.39 -2.24
N PRO A 114 5.04 7.14 -2.27
CA PRO A 114 3.99 6.91 -3.25
C PRO A 114 4.45 7.29 -4.66
N ILE A 115 3.70 6.90 -5.68
CA ILE A 115 3.90 7.41 -7.04
C ILE A 115 3.44 8.86 -7.06
N LEU A 116 4.40 9.76 -7.30
CA LEU A 116 4.12 11.18 -7.53
C LEU A 116 3.89 11.34 -9.03
N LEU A 117 2.70 11.79 -9.40
CA LEU A 117 2.38 12.13 -10.79
C LEU A 117 2.73 13.60 -11.00
N ASP A 118 3.68 13.83 -11.91
CA ASP A 118 3.93 15.16 -12.44
C ASP A 118 2.78 15.50 -13.40
N ASP A 119 2.41 16.77 -13.51
CA ASP A 119 1.41 17.25 -14.47
C ASP A 119 -0.04 16.75 -14.26
N VAL A 120 -0.45 16.53 -13.04
CA VAL A 120 -1.88 16.33 -12.75
C VAL A 120 -2.58 17.66 -12.97
N CYS A 121 -3.57 17.68 -13.87
CA CYS A 121 -4.43 18.84 -14.04
C CYS A 121 -5.06 19.20 -12.69
N PRO A 122 -5.07 20.48 -12.25
CA PRO A 122 -5.61 20.86 -10.96
C PRO A 122 -7.05 20.42 -10.70
N GLU A 123 -7.78 20.12 -11.75
CA GLU A 123 -9.16 19.62 -11.72
C GLU A 123 -9.23 18.10 -11.53
N GLU A 124 -8.13 17.37 -11.80
CA GLU A 124 -8.05 15.93 -11.62
C GLU A 124 -7.64 15.61 -10.19
N THR A 125 -8.60 15.21 -9.39
CA THR A 125 -8.38 14.95 -7.97
C THR A 125 -8.24 13.46 -7.64
N ASN A 126 -8.49 12.58 -8.60
CA ASN A 126 -8.49 11.14 -8.41
C ASN A 126 -7.77 10.41 -9.53
N VAL A 127 -7.02 9.40 -9.14
CA VAL A 127 -6.52 8.36 -10.04
C VAL A 127 -7.37 7.10 -9.85
N TYR A 128 -7.52 6.33 -10.93
CA TYR A 128 -8.33 5.11 -10.91
C TYR A 128 -7.46 3.88 -11.19
N ASP A 129 -8.01 2.76 -10.93
CA ASP A 129 -7.51 1.40 -10.90
C ASP A 129 -6.49 1.09 -12.01
N MET A 130 -5.21 1.19 -11.67
CA MET A 130 -4.13 0.88 -12.60
C MET A 130 -4.17 -0.58 -13.03
N ARG A 131 -3.90 -0.84 -14.29
CA ARG A 131 -3.66 -2.18 -14.81
C ARG A 131 -2.21 -2.29 -15.26
N LEU A 132 -1.61 -3.45 -15.01
CA LEU A 132 -0.22 -3.72 -15.34
C LEU A 132 -0.14 -4.94 -16.23
N THR A 133 0.65 -4.86 -17.30
CA THR A 133 0.98 -6.01 -18.14
C THR A 133 2.40 -5.87 -18.66
N GLN A 134 3.07 -6.99 -18.84
CA GLN A 134 4.38 -7.03 -19.48
C GLN A 134 4.20 -7.50 -20.92
N HIS A 135 4.82 -6.77 -21.85
CA HIS A 135 4.94 -7.16 -23.24
C HIS A 135 6.41 -7.01 -23.64
N GLU A 136 7.05 -8.13 -23.96
CA GLU A 136 8.48 -8.23 -24.18
C GLU A 136 9.26 -7.62 -22.99
N ASP A 137 10.11 -6.63 -23.24
CA ASP A 137 10.90 -5.94 -22.23
C ASP A 137 10.21 -4.67 -21.67
N CYS A 138 8.96 -4.42 -22.09
CA CYS A 138 8.19 -3.25 -21.66
C CYS A 138 7.14 -3.60 -20.61
N LEU A 139 7.03 -2.74 -19.57
CA LEU A 139 5.91 -2.71 -18.65
C LEU A 139 4.89 -1.71 -19.19
N LEU A 140 3.68 -2.18 -19.49
CA LEU A 140 2.56 -1.37 -19.92
C LEU A 140 1.61 -1.15 -18.75
N TYR A 141 1.08 0.06 -18.64
CA TYR A 141 0.08 0.42 -17.63
C TYR A 141 -0.97 1.40 -18.19
N THR A 142 -2.14 1.38 -17.59
CA THR A 142 -3.26 2.29 -17.94
C THR A 142 -3.85 2.89 -16.67
#